data_a1f68585b8cfe79bfddd7646fcb6a6ad
#
_entry.id   a1f68585b8cfe79bfddd7646fcb6a6ad
#
_cell.length_a   1.000
_cell.length_b   1.000
_cell.length_c   1.000
_cell.angle_alpha   90.00
_cell.angle_beta   90.00
_cell.angle_gamma   90.00
#
_symmetry.space_group_name_H-M   'P 1'
#
loop_
_entity.id
_entity.type
_entity.pdbx_description
1 polymer ?
#
loop_
_entity_poly.entity_id
_entity_poly.type
_entity_poly.pdbx_seq_one_letter_code
_entity_poly.pdbx_strand_id
1 'polypeptide(L)'
;MQKDATGNALLAKARGIIWANVFTRLRSYFERETGQAFVSGLKVLVKVTVDFHELYGYSLTVVNIDPTYTLGDMIRRRKEILRQLDEEGILTLNKELELPVLTQRIAVISSATAAGYGDFCNQLLHNSFGFVFYPRLFQAIMQGEQVEQSIIQALDRINATRDNWDVVVIIRGGGATSDLSGFDTYDLAANCAQFPLPIITGIGHERDDTVLDMISHTRVKTPTAAAEFLINHVRQTAQELEAYEEVIYQEVPRLLQQEKQRLDSFVTRIPGQVQMRLQRENFRQEKFQNRMKTAWQSRLLQENYRLQLMPRLLSALQNRVQRETHRLELLAQRVDSASPEKLLKKGYSLTLLDGKVVTDASLLKPGDEVETRLAKGKFRSKVINK
;
A
#
# COMPACT_ATOMS: atom_id res chain seq x y z
N MET A 1 -20.72 -9.84 -36.57
CA MET A 1 -21.26 -11.08 -35.99
C MET A 1 -22.00 -10.70 -34.72
N GLN A 2 -23.23 -11.16 -34.58
CA GLN A 2 -24.02 -10.97 -33.36
C GLN A 2 -24.09 -12.31 -32.63
N LYS A 3 -23.76 -12.29 -31.35
CA LYS A 3 -23.84 -13.47 -30.47
C LYS A 3 -25.01 -13.28 -29.51
N ASP A 4 -25.48 -14.36 -28.90
CA ASP A 4 -26.51 -14.32 -27.86
C ASP A 4 -25.99 -13.66 -26.58
N ALA A 5 -26.85 -13.45 -25.60
CA ALA A 5 -26.50 -12.84 -24.32
C ALA A 5 -25.44 -13.66 -23.51
N THR A 6 -25.29 -14.96 -23.83
CA THR A 6 -24.31 -15.86 -23.21
C THR A 6 -22.97 -15.91 -23.97
N GLY A 7 -22.89 -15.29 -25.16
CA GLY A 7 -21.70 -15.25 -26.01
C GLY A 7 -21.41 -16.56 -26.77
N ASN A 8 -22.20 -17.60 -26.58
CA ASN A 8 -21.92 -18.94 -27.09
C ASN A 8 -22.57 -19.23 -28.43
N ALA A 9 -23.76 -18.70 -28.73
CA ALA A 9 -24.46 -18.96 -29.99
C ALA A 9 -24.34 -17.74 -30.94
N LEU A 10 -24.05 -18.02 -32.20
CA LEU A 10 -23.99 -17.03 -33.26
C LEU A 10 -25.42 -16.74 -33.76
N LEU A 11 -25.97 -15.57 -33.42
CA LEU A 11 -27.31 -15.17 -33.81
C LEU A 11 -27.36 -14.63 -35.26
N ALA A 12 -26.37 -13.88 -35.66
CA ALA A 12 -26.29 -13.30 -36.99
C ALA A 12 -24.86 -13.06 -37.46
N LYS A 13 -24.60 -13.29 -38.73
CA LYS A 13 -23.33 -13.04 -39.40
C LYS A 13 -23.58 -12.41 -40.76
N ALA A 14 -22.98 -11.24 -40.98
CA ALA A 14 -22.98 -10.60 -42.29
C ALA A 14 -21.53 -10.39 -42.77
N ARG A 15 -21.31 -10.50 -44.05
CA ARG A 15 -20.01 -10.24 -44.69
C ARG A 15 -19.99 -8.76 -45.08
N GLY A 16 -18.98 -8.01 -44.54
CA GLY A 16 -18.67 -6.67 -44.95
C GLY A 16 -17.33 -6.58 -45.65
N ILE A 17 -17.21 -5.66 -46.61
CA ILE A 17 -15.99 -5.43 -47.39
C ILE A 17 -15.54 -3.99 -47.09
N ILE A 18 -14.22 -3.82 -46.87
CA ILE A 18 -13.60 -2.49 -46.82
C ILE A 18 -12.55 -2.45 -47.93
N TRP A 19 -12.66 -1.48 -48.82
CA TRP A 19 -11.68 -1.31 -49.90
C TRP A 19 -10.33 -0.86 -49.32
N ALA A 20 -9.20 -1.34 -49.85
CA ALA A 20 -7.88 -1.13 -49.31
C ALA A 20 -7.52 0.36 -49.10
N ASN A 21 -7.88 1.24 -50.05
CA ASN A 21 -7.69 2.68 -49.94
C ASN A 21 -8.49 3.32 -48.81
N VAL A 22 -9.72 2.83 -48.58
CA VAL A 22 -10.60 3.29 -47.50
C VAL A 22 -10.11 2.69 -46.18
N PHE A 23 -9.69 1.43 -46.16
CA PHE A 23 -9.19 0.75 -44.96
C PHE A 23 -8.01 1.48 -44.34
N THR A 24 -6.99 1.86 -45.11
CA THR A 24 -5.82 2.57 -44.60
C THR A 24 -6.20 3.88 -43.88
N ARG A 25 -7.10 4.65 -44.51
CA ARG A 25 -7.60 5.91 -43.93
C ARG A 25 -8.43 5.69 -42.68
N LEU A 26 -9.38 4.74 -42.72
CA LEU A 26 -10.25 4.43 -41.60
C LEU A 26 -9.46 3.85 -40.41
N ARG A 27 -8.47 3.00 -40.67
CA ARG A 27 -7.58 2.46 -39.69
C ARG A 27 -6.82 3.58 -38.97
N SER A 28 -6.13 4.46 -39.70
CA SER A 28 -5.37 5.56 -39.11
C SER A 28 -6.28 6.54 -38.34
N TYR A 29 -7.48 6.81 -38.84
CA TYR A 29 -8.47 7.62 -38.14
C TYR A 29 -8.94 6.96 -36.84
N PHE A 30 -9.32 5.69 -36.88
CA PHE A 30 -9.77 4.93 -35.73
C PHE A 30 -8.67 4.84 -34.65
N GLU A 31 -7.47 4.44 -35.03
CA GLU A 31 -6.33 4.28 -34.11
C GLU A 31 -5.92 5.62 -33.47
N ARG A 32 -6.03 6.73 -34.18
CA ARG A 32 -5.76 8.06 -33.63
C ARG A 32 -6.83 8.50 -32.61
N GLU A 33 -8.10 8.27 -32.90
CA GLU A 33 -9.21 8.73 -32.04
C GLU A 33 -9.42 7.80 -30.81
N THR A 34 -9.21 6.49 -30.99
CA THR A 34 -9.45 5.51 -29.91
C THR A 34 -8.18 5.14 -29.12
N GLY A 35 -7.00 5.45 -29.65
CA GLY A 35 -5.74 4.97 -29.09
C GLY A 35 -5.52 3.46 -29.23
N GLN A 36 -6.43 2.72 -29.89
CA GLN A 36 -6.43 1.27 -29.99
C GLN A 36 -6.13 0.82 -31.41
N ALA A 37 -5.32 -0.25 -31.55
CA ALA A 37 -5.07 -0.87 -32.84
C ALA A 37 -6.36 -1.44 -33.44
N PHE A 38 -6.57 -1.25 -34.73
CA PHE A 38 -7.74 -1.76 -35.43
C PHE A 38 -7.53 -3.23 -35.79
N VAL A 39 -7.89 -4.12 -34.87
CA VAL A 39 -7.71 -5.58 -34.97
C VAL A 39 -9.05 -6.33 -34.98
N SER A 40 -8.98 -7.62 -35.28
CA SER A 40 -10.14 -8.51 -35.24
C SER A 40 -10.68 -8.63 -33.81
N GLY A 41 -12.01 -8.75 -33.66
CA GLY A 41 -12.68 -8.86 -32.35
C GLY A 41 -13.25 -7.57 -31.81
N LEU A 42 -12.86 -6.42 -32.35
CA LEU A 42 -13.39 -5.13 -31.91
C LEU A 42 -14.87 -4.98 -32.28
N LYS A 43 -15.60 -4.34 -31.35
CA LYS A 43 -16.99 -3.95 -31.57
C LYS A 43 -17.01 -2.50 -32.08
N VAL A 44 -17.33 -2.37 -33.35
CA VAL A 44 -17.28 -1.07 -34.07
C VAL A 44 -18.64 -0.71 -34.65
N LEU A 45 -18.98 0.56 -34.59
CA LEU A 45 -20.12 1.10 -35.34
C LEU A 45 -19.61 1.55 -36.70
N VAL A 46 -20.16 0.97 -37.76
CA VAL A 46 -19.75 1.26 -39.14
C VAL A 46 -20.91 1.82 -39.94
N LYS A 47 -20.61 2.82 -40.78
CA LYS A 47 -21.52 3.27 -41.83
C LYS A 47 -21.26 2.43 -43.06
N VAL A 48 -22.28 1.75 -43.55
CA VAL A 48 -22.21 0.87 -44.73
C VAL A 48 -23.12 1.31 -45.83
N THR A 49 -22.75 1.07 -47.08
CA THR A 49 -23.65 0.97 -48.22
C THR A 49 -24.06 -0.47 -48.40
N VAL A 50 -25.32 -0.67 -48.72
CA VAL A 50 -25.88 -1.99 -48.98
C VAL A 50 -26.09 -2.14 -50.47
N ASP A 51 -25.34 -3.03 -51.07
CA ASP A 51 -25.47 -3.35 -52.50
C ASP A 51 -26.06 -4.77 -52.64
N PHE A 52 -27.00 -4.89 -53.54
CA PHE A 52 -27.63 -6.16 -53.87
C PHE A 52 -27.20 -6.61 -55.24
N HIS A 53 -26.75 -7.85 -55.33
CA HIS A 53 -26.41 -8.51 -56.61
C HIS A 53 -27.26 -9.77 -56.78
N GLU A 54 -27.86 -9.93 -57.91
CA GLU A 54 -28.81 -11.05 -58.18
C GLU A 54 -28.20 -12.45 -57.92
N LEU A 55 -26.89 -12.64 -58.21
CA LEU A 55 -26.19 -13.90 -58.02
C LEU A 55 -25.49 -14.02 -56.63
N TYR A 56 -25.07 -12.91 -56.00
CA TYR A 56 -24.25 -12.92 -54.81
C TYR A 56 -24.97 -12.42 -53.57
N GLY A 57 -26.22 -12.02 -53.70
CA GLY A 57 -27.03 -11.51 -52.61
C GLY A 57 -26.58 -10.11 -52.10
N TYR A 58 -26.83 -9.84 -50.81
CA TYR A 58 -26.47 -8.57 -50.20
C TYR A 58 -24.97 -8.53 -49.87
N SER A 59 -24.34 -7.42 -50.25
CA SER A 59 -22.99 -7.10 -49.81
C SER A 59 -23.00 -5.75 -49.06
N LEU A 60 -22.22 -5.69 -47.97
CA LEU A 60 -22.07 -4.50 -47.15
C LEU A 60 -20.70 -3.89 -47.43
N THR A 61 -20.67 -2.67 -47.96
CA THR A 61 -19.43 -1.94 -48.17
C THR A 61 -19.28 -0.88 -47.07
N VAL A 62 -18.23 -1.01 -46.24
CA VAL A 62 -17.96 -0.06 -45.16
C VAL A 62 -17.35 1.20 -45.73
N VAL A 63 -17.99 2.33 -45.46
CA VAL A 63 -17.59 3.67 -45.93
C VAL A 63 -17.03 4.53 -44.82
N ASN A 64 -17.48 4.32 -43.58
CA ASN A 64 -17.00 5.07 -42.42
C ASN A 64 -17.08 4.25 -41.13
N ILE A 65 -16.32 4.64 -40.12
CA ILE A 65 -16.33 4.07 -38.78
C ILE A 65 -16.58 5.21 -37.77
N ASP A 66 -17.39 4.93 -36.75
CA ASP A 66 -17.57 5.83 -35.60
C ASP A 66 -16.76 5.35 -34.41
N PRO A 67 -15.65 6.01 -34.08
CA PRO A 67 -14.81 5.64 -32.94
C PRO A 67 -15.51 5.84 -31.59
N THR A 68 -16.45 6.78 -31.47
CA THR A 68 -17.16 7.13 -30.24
C THR A 68 -17.92 5.95 -29.66
N TYR A 69 -18.49 5.11 -30.54
CA TYR A 69 -19.16 3.89 -30.12
C TYR A 69 -18.24 2.90 -29.45
N THR A 70 -17.05 2.71 -30.01
CA THR A 70 -16.03 1.81 -29.44
C THR A 70 -15.51 2.30 -28.10
N LEU A 71 -15.24 3.61 -27.99
CA LEU A 71 -14.86 4.25 -26.71
C LEU A 71 -15.96 4.08 -25.66
N GLY A 72 -17.22 4.29 -26.04
CA GLY A 72 -18.36 4.08 -25.15
C GLY A 72 -18.50 2.63 -24.68
N ASP A 73 -18.26 1.64 -25.56
CA ASP A 73 -18.28 0.21 -25.21
C ASP A 73 -17.12 -0.16 -24.28
N MET A 74 -15.93 0.40 -24.49
CA MET A 74 -14.76 0.22 -23.59
C MET A 74 -15.07 0.76 -22.19
N ILE A 75 -15.57 1.99 -22.08
CA ILE A 75 -15.92 2.59 -20.79
C ILE A 75 -17.00 1.76 -20.09
N ARG A 76 -17.98 1.25 -20.82
CA ARG A 76 -19.02 0.39 -20.27
C ARG A 76 -18.45 -0.92 -19.74
N ARG A 77 -17.54 -1.58 -20.49
CA ARG A 77 -16.87 -2.82 -20.06
C ARG A 77 -16.03 -2.60 -18.82
N ARG A 78 -15.24 -1.51 -18.77
CA ARG A 78 -14.46 -1.16 -17.57
C ARG A 78 -15.37 -1.01 -16.34
N LYS A 79 -16.48 -0.27 -16.48
CA LYS A 79 -17.45 -0.11 -15.40
C LYS A 79 -18.07 -1.43 -14.97
N GLU A 80 -18.36 -2.32 -15.88
CA GLU A 80 -18.91 -3.64 -15.58
C GLU A 80 -17.90 -4.50 -14.81
N ILE A 81 -16.63 -4.53 -15.24
CA ILE A 81 -15.56 -5.23 -14.54
C ILE A 81 -15.39 -4.67 -13.13
N LEU A 82 -15.32 -3.34 -12.99
CA LEU A 82 -15.17 -2.71 -11.67
C LEU A 82 -16.36 -3.01 -10.76
N ARG A 83 -17.60 -2.99 -11.31
CA ARG A 83 -18.80 -3.35 -10.56
C ARG A 83 -18.74 -4.79 -10.06
N GLN A 84 -18.32 -5.73 -10.92
CA GLN A 84 -18.19 -7.13 -10.57
C GLN A 84 -17.12 -7.34 -9.49
N LEU A 85 -15.93 -6.73 -9.61
CA LEU A 85 -14.89 -6.77 -8.60
C LEU A 85 -15.34 -6.15 -7.25
N ASP A 86 -16.19 -5.14 -7.32
CA ASP A 86 -16.77 -4.49 -6.15
C ASP A 86 -17.82 -5.38 -5.47
N GLU A 87 -18.70 -6.03 -6.22
CA GLU A 87 -19.69 -6.99 -5.71
C GLU A 87 -19.03 -8.21 -5.07
N GLU A 88 -17.90 -8.67 -5.60
CA GLU A 88 -17.11 -9.77 -5.05
C GLU A 88 -16.24 -9.36 -3.85
N GLY A 89 -16.10 -8.07 -3.57
CA GLY A 89 -15.33 -7.56 -2.43
C GLY A 89 -13.83 -7.55 -2.61
N ILE A 90 -13.35 -7.66 -3.84
CA ILE A 90 -11.91 -7.75 -4.13
C ILE A 90 -11.31 -6.45 -4.64
N LEU A 91 -12.14 -5.47 -5.02
CA LEU A 91 -11.71 -4.22 -5.66
C LEU A 91 -10.60 -3.45 -4.94
N THR A 92 -10.55 -3.53 -3.61
CA THR A 92 -9.61 -2.74 -2.80
C THR A 92 -8.61 -3.59 -2.01
N LEU A 93 -8.64 -4.91 -2.16
CA LEU A 93 -7.79 -5.80 -1.36
C LEU A 93 -6.30 -5.46 -1.49
N ASN A 94 -5.82 -5.20 -2.70
CA ASN A 94 -4.42 -4.84 -2.91
C ASN A 94 -4.08 -3.45 -2.36
N LYS A 95 -5.05 -2.50 -2.35
CA LYS A 95 -4.87 -1.16 -1.79
C LYS A 95 -4.80 -1.15 -0.25
N GLU A 96 -5.33 -2.17 0.38
CA GLU A 96 -5.34 -2.31 1.84
C GLU A 96 -4.06 -2.95 2.37
N LEU A 97 -3.21 -3.47 1.49
CA LEU A 97 -1.90 -3.98 1.86
C LEU A 97 -1.00 -2.82 2.30
N GLU A 98 -0.17 -3.06 3.30
CA GLU A 98 0.85 -2.09 3.70
C GLU A 98 2.13 -2.31 2.90
N LEU A 99 2.73 -1.22 2.43
CA LEU A 99 4.08 -1.29 1.88
C LEU A 99 5.06 -1.59 3.00
N PRO A 100 5.98 -2.56 2.82
CA PRO A 100 7.05 -2.79 3.80
C PRO A 100 7.85 -1.52 4.06
N VAL A 101 8.26 -1.32 5.30
CA VAL A 101 9.06 -0.14 5.73
C VAL A 101 10.29 0.05 4.85
N LEU A 102 10.95 -1.06 4.47
CA LEU A 102 12.06 -1.07 3.52
C LEU A 102 11.65 -1.87 2.28
N THR A 103 11.28 -1.17 1.22
CA THR A 103 10.88 -1.76 -0.06
C THR A 103 12.07 -1.79 -1.00
N GLN A 104 12.93 -2.80 -0.90
CA GLN A 104 14.16 -2.91 -1.68
C GLN A 104 14.11 -4.03 -2.73
N ARG A 105 13.43 -5.16 -2.43
CA ARG A 105 13.35 -6.34 -3.30
C ARG A 105 12.13 -6.22 -4.20
N ILE A 106 12.37 -5.84 -5.45
CA ILE A 106 11.33 -5.43 -6.38
C ILE A 106 11.16 -6.48 -7.47
N ALA A 107 9.99 -7.10 -7.54
CA ALA A 107 9.60 -7.95 -8.67
C ALA A 107 9.02 -7.06 -9.79
N VAL A 108 9.71 -6.95 -10.91
CA VAL A 108 9.29 -6.09 -12.02
C VAL A 108 8.68 -6.92 -13.13
N ILE A 109 7.42 -6.70 -13.46
CA ILE A 109 6.74 -7.29 -14.61
C ILE A 109 6.82 -6.29 -15.77
N SER A 110 7.54 -6.66 -16.81
CA SER A 110 7.73 -5.84 -18.01
C SER A 110 8.22 -6.66 -19.19
N SER A 111 8.30 -6.04 -20.36
CA SER A 111 9.02 -6.62 -21.49
C SER A 111 10.53 -6.39 -21.34
N ALA A 112 11.34 -7.40 -21.69
CA ALA A 112 12.80 -7.31 -21.61
C ALA A 112 13.38 -6.20 -22.52
N THR A 113 12.70 -5.87 -23.60
CA THR A 113 13.11 -4.85 -24.58
C THR A 113 12.48 -3.49 -24.33
N ALA A 114 11.69 -3.35 -23.25
CA ALA A 114 11.01 -2.10 -22.95
C ALA A 114 12.00 -1.04 -22.45
N ALA A 115 12.08 0.09 -23.15
CA ALA A 115 12.87 1.24 -22.71
C ALA A 115 12.52 1.67 -21.27
N GLY A 116 11.22 1.65 -20.92
CA GLY A 116 10.76 2.00 -19.58
C GLY A 116 11.31 1.11 -18.46
N TYR A 117 11.62 -0.17 -18.73
CA TYR A 117 12.30 -1.01 -17.75
C TYR A 117 13.75 -0.55 -17.54
N GLY A 118 14.44 -0.21 -18.63
CA GLY A 118 15.79 0.36 -18.54
C GLY A 118 15.83 1.67 -17.76
N ASP A 119 14.90 2.58 -18.05
CA ASP A 119 14.76 3.86 -17.36
C ASP A 119 14.44 3.68 -15.87
N PHE A 120 13.53 2.77 -15.53
CA PHE A 120 13.20 2.40 -14.15
C PHE A 120 14.43 1.91 -13.39
N CYS A 121 15.15 0.93 -13.93
CA CYS A 121 16.36 0.40 -13.31
C CYS A 121 17.47 1.45 -13.18
N ASN A 122 17.66 2.26 -14.22
CA ASN A 122 18.66 3.32 -14.21
C ASN A 122 18.38 4.35 -13.11
N GLN A 123 17.13 4.76 -12.93
CA GLN A 123 16.75 5.70 -11.88
C GLN A 123 16.91 5.12 -10.47
N LEU A 124 16.61 3.84 -10.27
CA LEU A 124 16.85 3.16 -8.98
C LEU A 124 18.35 3.03 -8.67
N LEU A 125 19.18 2.72 -9.68
CA LEU A 125 20.61 2.53 -9.52
C LEU A 125 21.36 3.86 -9.28
N HIS A 126 20.91 4.94 -9.90
CA HIS A 126 21.56 6.26 -9.84
C HIS A 126 20.79 7.24 -8.94
N ASN A 127 20.09 6.74 -7.92
CA ASN A 127 19.42 7.61 -6.98
C ASN A 127 20.43 8.42 -6.15
N SER A 128 20.11 9.70 -5.91
CA SER A 128 20.99 10.65 -5.22
C SER A 128 21.19 10.36 -3.73
N PHE A 129 20.42 9.42 -3.17
CA PHE A 129 20.46 9.09 -1.75
C PHE A 129 21.35 7.89 -1.42
N GLY A 130 21.86 7.17 -2.43
CA GLY A 130 22.69 5.98 -2.25
C GLY A 130 21.92 4.74 -1.78
N PHE A 131 20.59 4.74 -1.88
CA PHE A 131 19.79 3.57 -1.53
C PHE A 131 20.01 2.44 -2.53
N VAL A 132 20.09 1.22 -2.03
CA VAL A 132 20.29 0.02 -2.85
C VAL A 132 18.96 -0.68 -3.06
N PHE A 133 18.60 -0.94 -4.32
CA PHE A 133 17.43 -1.68 -4.72
C PHE A 133 17.83 -2.93 -5.51
N TYR A 134 17.02 -3.97 -5.42
CA TYR A 134 17.22 -5.26 -6.08
C TYR A 134 16.04 -5.57 -7.01
N PRO A 135 15.95 -4.87 -8.17
CA PRO A 135 14.92 -5.15 -9.15
C PRO A 135 15.22 -6.44 -9.90
N ARG A 136 14.24 -7.33 -10.03
CA ARG A 136 14.31 -8.53 -10.86
C ARG A 136 13.20 -8.54 -11.88
N LEU A 137 13.54 -8.74 -13.14
CA LEU A 137 12.60 -8.82 -14.24
C LEU A 137 11.88 -10.17 -14.27
N PHE A 138 10.57 -10.12 -14.27
CA PHE A 138 9.67 -11.19 -14.65
C PHE A 138 9.07 -10.85 -16.00
N GLN A 139 9.68 -11.40 -17.03
CA GLN A 139 9.32 -11.05 -18.41
C GLN A 139 7.88 -11.39 -18.71
N ALA A 140 7.14 -10.43 -19.27
CA ALA A 140 5.78 -10.56 -19.74
C ALA A 140 5.58 -9.80 -21.07
N ILE A 141 4.57 -10.22 -21.81
CA ILE A 141 4.11 -9.53 -23.01
C ILE A 141 3.24 -8.36 -22.56
N MET A 142 3.60 -7.16 -22.98
CA MET A 142 2.95 -5.92 -22.54
C MET A 142 2.06 -5.28 -23.62
N GLN A 143 1.80 -5.96 -24.73
CA GLN A 143 0.98 -5.48 -25.85
C GLN A 143 0.24 -6.63 -26.54
N GLY A 144 -0.99 -6.38 -27.01
CA GLY A 144 -1.81 -7.32 -27.74
C GLY A 144 -2.61 -8.28 -26.85
N GLU A 145 -3.20 -9.30 -27.45
CA GLU A 145 -4.17 -10.21 -26.81
C GLU A 145 -3.57 -11.11 -25.72
N GLN A 146 -2.26 -11.28 -25.70
CA GLN A 146 -1.58 -12.19 -24.76
C GLN A 146 -1.13 -11.49 -23.45
N VAL A 147 -1.43 -10.20 -23.27
CA VAL A 147 -1.04 -9.40 -22.09
C VAL A 147 -1.57 -10.05 -20.81
N GLU A 148 -2.85 -10.33 -20.75
CA GLU A 148 -3.52 -10.93 -19.60
C GLU A 148 -2.81 -12.21 -19.13
N GLN A 149 -2.75 -13.21 -19.97
CA GLN A 149 -2.16 -14.48 -19.61
C GLN A 149 -0.67 -14.38 -19.25
N SER A 150 0.06 -13.54 -19.97
CA SER A 150 1.49 -13.36 -19.74
C SER A 150 1.78 -12.72 -18.38
N ILE A 151 0.97 -11.73 -17.97
CA ILE A 151 1.11 -11.08 -16.66
C ILE A 151 0.68 -12.03 -15.54
N ILE A 152 -0.43 -12.77 -15.70
CA ILE A 152 -0.87 -13.77 -14.72
C ILE A 152 0.21 -14.83 -14.50
N GLN A 153 0.81 -15.36 -15.56
CA GLN A 153 1.94 -16.29 -15.44
C GLN A 153 3.16 -15.68 -14.75
N ALA A 154 3.40 -14.38 -14.94
CA ALA A 154 4.48 -13.68 -14.22
C ALA A 154 4.14 -13.53 -12.73
N LEU A 155 2.90 -13.22 -12.40
CA LEU A 155 2.41 -13.17 -11.01
C LEU A 155 2.51 -14.55 -10.33
N ASP A 156 2.16 -15.63 -11.01
CA ASP A 156 2.30 -17.00 -10.49
C ASP A 156 3.77 -17.32 -10.13
N ARG A 157 4.71 -16.94 -11.02
CA ARG A 157 6.15 -17.12 -10.77
C ARG A 157 6.65 -16.28 -9.60
N ILE A 158 6.12 -15.07 -9.41
CA ILE A 158 6.43 -14.22 -8.27
C ILE A 158 5.84 -14.84 -7.01
N ASN A 159 4.58 -15.29 -7.05
CA ASN A 159 3.91 -15.89 -5.91
C ASN A 159 4.62 -17.17 -5.41
N ALA A 160 5.17 -17.98 -6.32
CA ALA A 160 5.98 -19.16 -5.96
C ALA A 160 7.24 -18.79 -5.13
N THR A 161 7.70 -17.54 -5.17
CA THR A 161 8.88 -17.03 -4.47
C THR A 161 8.56 -15.75 -3.70
N ARG A 162 7.32 -15.59 -3.23
CA ARG A 162 6.78 -14.33 -2.66
C ARG A 162 7.62 -13.77 -1.51
N ASP A 163 8.19 -14.63 -0.67
CA ASP A 163 8.98 -14.23 0.50
C ASP A 163 10.30 -13.52 0.12
N ASN A 164 10.68 -13.57 -1.16
CA ASN A 164 11.85 -12.88 -1.68
C ASN A 164 11.54 -11.45 -2.18
N TRP A 165 10.27 -11.04 -2.14
CA TRP A 165 9.84 -9.77 -2.74
C TRP A 165 9.10 -8.91 -1.73
N ASP A 166 9.32 -7.61 -1.82
CA ASP A 166 8.66 -6.61 -0.99
C ASP A 166 7.49 -5.97 -1.74
N VAL A 167 7.59 -5.85 -3.07
CA VAL A 167 6.61 -5.19 -3.93
C VAL A 167 6.67 -5.74 -5.35
N VAL A 168 5.55 -5.71 -6.04
CA VAL A 168 5.46 -5.96 -7.49
C VAL A 168 5.30 -4.63 -8.22
N VAL A 169 6.05 -4.43 -9.29
CA VAL A 169 5.94 -3.25 -10.14
C VAL A 169 5.59 -3.70 -11.55
N ILE A 170 4.44 -3.28 -12.06
CA ILE A 170 4.00 -3.57 -13.43
C ILE A 170 4.22 -2.30 -14.25
N ILE A 171 5.21 -2.32 -15.11
CA ILE A 171 5.58 -1.16 -15.92
C ILE A 171 5.62 -1.52 -17.40
N ARG A 172 5.26 -0.53 -18.19
CA ARG A 172 5.27 -0.62 -19.63
C ARG A 172 6.22 0.41 -20.22
N GLY A 173 6.98 0.02 -21.25
CA GLY A 173 7.80 0.95 -22.03
C GLY A 173 6.96 1.84 -22.93
N GLY A 174 7.41 3.06 -23.15
CA GLY A 174 6.82 3.98 -24.12
C GLY A 174 6.85 3.38 -25.53
N GLY A 175 5.70 3.29 -26.16
CA GLY A 175 5.47 2.99 -27.57
C GLY A 175 4.32 3.85 -28.07
N ALA A 176 4.19 4.02 -29.38
CA ALA A 176 3.08 4.76 -29.98
C ALA A 176 1.74 4.31 -29.39
N THR A 177 0.76 5.25 -29.31
CA THR A 177 -0.62 5.07 -28.79
C THR A 177 -1.08 3.62 -28.85
N SER A 178 -0.85 2.91 -27.79
CA SER A 178 -0.83 1.47 -27.82
C SER A 178 -2.02 0.94 -27.05
N ASP A 179 -2.58 -0.07 -27.61
CA ASP A 179 -3.71 -0.80 -27.05
C ASP A 179 -3.47 -1.15 -25.57
N LEU A 180 -4.25 -0.54 -24.69
CA LEU A 180 -4.29 -0.79 -23.26
C LEU A 180 -5.39 -1.81 -22.89
N SER A 181 -6.13 -2.31 -23.88
CA SER A 181 -7.27 -3.22 -23.66
C SER A 181 -6.88 -4.51 -22.94
N GLY A 182 -5.65 -4.98 -23.12
CA GLY A 182 -5.13 -6.15 -22.42
C GLY A 182 -4.98 -5.98 -20.90
N PHE A 183 -5.02 -4.73 -20.39
CA PHE A 183 -5.01 -4.42 -18.95
C PHE A 183 -6.43 -4.17 -18.39
N ASP A 184 -7.44 -4.20 -19.25
CA ASP A 184 -8.84 -3.98 -18.91
C ASP A 184 -9.63 -5.31 -18.92
N THR A 185 -9.09 -6.34 -18.35
CA THR A 185 -9.73 -7.66 -18.27
C THR A 185 -10.05 -8.03 -16.83
N TYR A 186 -11.13 -8.78 -16.65
CA TYR A 186 -11.55 -9.20 -15.32
C TYR A 186 -10.55 -10.15 -14.67
N ASP A 187 -10.07 -11.16 -15.41
CA ASP A 187 -9.18 -12.20 -14.86
C ASP A 187 -7.85 -11.59 -14.37
N LEU A 188 -7.26 -10.67 -15.15
CA LEU A 188 -6.04 -9.97 -14.73
C LEU A 188 -6.30 -9.09 -13.51
N ALA A 189 -7.39 -8.34 -13.51
CA ALA A 189 -7.76 -7.47 -12.41
C ALA A 189 -8.00 -8.27 -11.11
N ALA A 190 -8.76 -9.37 -11.18
CA ALA A 190 -9.03 -10.23 -10.04
C ALA A 190 -7.76 -10.86 -9.46
N ASN A 191 -6.85 -11.33 -10.32
CA ASN A 191 -5.56 -11.88 -9.88
C ASN A 191 -4.68 -10.81 -9.20
N CYS A 192 -4.62 -9.59 -9.76
CA CYS A 192 -3.85 -8.50 -9.16
C CYS A 192 -4.48 -7.98 -7.87
N ALA A 193 -5.80 -7.84 -7.81
CA ALA A 193 -6.51 -7.39 -6.62
C ALA A 193 -6.31 -8.31 -5.42
N GLN A 194 -6.24 -9.62 -5.65
CA GLN A 194 -6.04 -10.64 -4.62
C GLN A 194 -4.58 -10.99 -4.38
N PHE A 195 -3.66 -10.36 -5.11
CA PHE A 195 -2.25 -10.68 -4.98
C PHE A 195 -1.72 -10.31 -3.58
N PRO A 196 -0.92 -11.19 -2.93
CA PRO A 196 -0.51 -10.99 -1.53
C PRO A 196 0.58 -9.95 -1.32
N LEU A 197 1.15 -9.39 -2.39
CA LEU A 197 2.11 -8.29 -2.32
C LEU A 197 1.49 -7.01 -2.90
N PRO A 198 1.87 -5.83 -2.41
CA PRO A 198 1.45 -4.56 -3.00
C PRO A 198 1.89 -4.47 -4.46
N ILE A 199 0.99 -4.02 -5.33
CA ILE A 199 1.27 -3.85 -6.76
C ILE A 199 1.32 -2.36 -7.07
N ILE A 200 2.40 -1.93 -7.70
CA ILE A 200 2.55 -0.57 -8.24
C ILE A 200 2.44 -0.66 -9.76
N THR A 201 1.57 0.13 -10.37
CA THR A 201 1.43 0.20 -11.81
C THR A 201 2.01 1.49 -12.37
N GLY A 202 2.75 1.37 -13.46
CA GLY A 202 3.29 2.48 -14.26
C GLY A 202 3.07 2.22 -15.75
N ILE A 203 1.78 2.04 -16.14
CA ILE A 203 1.38 1.55 -17.46
C ILE A 203 0.89 2.69 -18.36
N GLY A 204 0.17 3.67 -17.82
CA GLY A 204 -0.62 4.62 -18.59
C GLY A 204 -0.17 6.07 -18.51
N HIS A 205 -0.74 6.89 -19.41
CA HIS A 205 -0.67 8.34 -19.40
C HIS A 205 -1.91 8.96 -18.73
N GLU A 206 -1.89 10.28 -18.49
CA GLU A 206 -2.89 11.02 -17.69
C GLU A 206 -4.37 10.84 -18.08
N ARG A 207 -4.65 10.36 -19.29
CA ARG A 207 -6.02 10.29 -19.84
C ARG A 207 -6.63 8.90 -19.91
N ASP A 208 -5.86 7.83 -19.67
CA ASP A 208 -6.29 6.46 -19.93
C ASP A 208 -6.02 5.54 -18.74
N ASP A 209 -6.80 5.68 -17.68
CA ASP A 209 -6.76 4.77 -16.54
C ASP A 209 -7.25 3.38 -16.93
N THR A 210 -6.47 2.36 -16.69
CA THR A 210 -6.88 0.97 -16.86
C THR A 210 -7.58 0.43 -15.62
N VAL A 211 -8.34 -0.66 -15.78
CA VAL A 211 -8.90 -1.38 -14.63
C VAL A 211 -7.78 -1.81 -13.69
N LEU A 212 -6.65 -2.26 -14.23
CA LEU A 212 -5.48 -2.64 -13.45
C LEU A 212 -4.93 -1.50 -12.59
N ASP A 213 -4.87 -0.28 -13.12
CA ASP A 213 -4.47 0.91 -12.36
C ASP A 213 -5.43 1.22 -11.20
N MET A 214 -6.73 0.95 -11.43
CA MET A 214 -7.76 1.23 -10.42
C MET A 214 -7.76 0.25 -9.25
N ILE A 215 -7.26 -0.97 -9.44
CA ILE A 215 -7.23 -2.00 -8.39
C ILE A 215 -5.88 -2.10 -7.69
N SER A 216 -4.81 -1.65 -8.33
CA SER A 216 -3.44 -1.71 -7.78
C SER A 216 -3.30 -0.88 -6.51
N HIS A 217 -2.34 -1.24 -5.66
CA HIS A 217 -2.01 -0.52 -4.42
C HIS A 217 -1.69 0.95 -4.72
N THR A 218 -0.77 1.17 -5.66
CA THR A 218 -0.36 2.52 -6.06
C THR A 218 -0.27 2.60 -7.58
N ARG A 219 -0.91 3.63 -8.11
CA ARG A 219 -0.82 3.98 -9.51
C ARG A 219 0.15 5.13 -9.71
N VAL A 220 1.03 5.00 -10.68
CA VAL A 220 1.90 6.10 -11.14
C VAL A 220 1.85 6.21 -12.67
N LYS A 221 2.24 7.37 -13.18
CA LYS A 221 2.07 7.70 -14.62
C LYS A 221 3.10 7.03 -15.54
N THR A 222 4.30 6.80 -15.04
CA THR A 222 5.45 6.34 -15.85
C THR A 222 6.31 5.36 -15.06
N PRO A 223 7.12 4.55 -15.75
CA PRO A 223 8.14 3.72 -15.10
C PRO A 223 9.10 4.52 -14.21
N THR A 224 9.49 5.69 -14.65
CA THR A 224 10.37 6.59 -13.86
C THR A 224 9.66 7.11 -12.60
N ALA A 225 8.36 7.42 -12.69
CA ALA A 225 7.57 7.79 -11.52
C ALA A 225 7.42 6.63 -10.53
N ALA A 226 7.40 5.38 -10.99
CA ALA A 226 7.42 4.20 -10.12
C ALA A 226 8.74 4.07 -9.34
N ALA A 227 9.86 4.29 -10.01
CA ALA A 227 11.17 4.33 -9.36
C ALA A 227 11.25 5.47 -8.34
N GLU A 228 10.79 6.67 -8.70
CA GLU A 228 10.77 7.82 -7.80
C GLU A 228 9.87 7.60 -6.57
N PHE A 229 8.72 6.98 -6.75
CA PHE A 229 7.83 6.61 -5.65
C PHE A 229 8.54 5.69 -4.64
N LEU A 230 9.22 4.64 -5.11
CA LEU A 230 9.96 3.70 -4.26
C LEU A 230 11.15 4.38 -3.56
N ILE A 231 11.91 5.22 -4.27
CA ILE A 231 13.00 6.00 -3.69
C ILE A 231 12.48 6.93 -2.59
N ASN A 232 11.37 7.63 -2.84
CA ASN A 232 10.78 8.53 -1.86
C ASN A 232 10.20 7.79 -0.65
N HIS A 233 9.64 6.60 -0.82
CA HIS A 233 9.17 5.76 0.26
C HIS A 233 10.32 5.37 1.22
N VAL A 234 11.44 4.87 0.66
CA VAL A 234 12.64 4.53 1.47
C VAL A 234 13.26 5.78 2.09
N ARG A 235 13.27 6.93 1.36
CA ARG A 235 13.75 8.20 1.90
C ARG A 235 12.95 8.67 3.10
N GLN A 236 11.64 8.57 3.04
CA GLN A 236 10.78 8.94 4.17
C GLN A 236 11.12 8.09 5.40
N THR A 237 11.28 6.79 5.23
CA THR A 237 11.68 5.88 6.30
C THR A 237 13.07 6.24 6.87
N ALA A 238 14.03 6.56 6.00
CA ALA A 238 15.37 6.99 6.42
C ALA A 238 15.30 8.29 7.23
N GLN A 239 14.51 9.27 6.81
CA GLN A 239 14.30 10.52 7.53
C GLN A 239 13.65 10.31 8.91
N GLU A 240 12.70 9.40 9.01
CA GLU A 240 12.09 9.05 10.29
C GLU A 240 13.12 8.42 11.24
N LEU A 241 14.00 7.55 10.70
CA LEU A 241 15.08 6.94 11.48
C LEU A 241 16.10 7.98 11.94
N GLU A 242 16.52 8.89 11.07
CA GLU A 242 17.42 10.00 11.41
C GLU A 242 16.80 10.89 12.49
N ALA A 243 15.52 11.19 12.40
CA ALA A 243 14.81 11.97 13.41
C ALA A 243 14.79 11.25 14.78
N TYR A 244 14.58 9.93 14.82
CA TYR A 244 14.69 9.17 16.06
C TYR A 244 16.12 9.15 16.61
N GLU A 245 17.11 9.00 15.74
CA GLU A 245 18.52 9.05 16.11
C GLU A 245 18.87 10.40 16.75
N GLU A 246 18.44 11.52 16.14
CA GLU A 246 18.66 12.85 16.69
C GLU A 246 18.01 13.05 18.06
N VAL A 247 16.78 12.57 18.23
CA VAL A 247 16.10 12.60 19.54
C VAL A 247 16.88 11.81 20.59
N ILE A 248 17.40 10.64 20.24
CA ILE A 248 18.23 9.83 21.16
C ILE A 248 19.52 10.58 21.53
N TYR A 249 20.21 11.13 20.52
CA TYR A 249 21.43 11.90 20.75
C TYR A 249 21.23 13.14 21.62
N GLN A 250 20.09 13.78 21.57
CA GLN A 250 19.79 14.97 22.38
C GLN A 250 19.28 14.60 23.77
N GLU A 251 18.34 13.65 23.85
CA GLU A 251 17.68 13.35 25.13
C GLU A 251 18.52 12.46 26.06
N VAL A 252 19.29 11.49 25.53
CA VAL A 252 20.07 10.61 26.38
C VAL A 252 21.16 11.34 27.15
N PRO A 253 22.01 12.20 26.53
CA PRO A 253 23.00 13.01 27.27
C PRO A 253 22.34 13.94 28.27
N ARG A 254 21.21 14.53 27.94
CA ARG A 254 20.46 15.43 28.83
C ARG A 254 19.97 14.69 30.07
N LEU A 255 19.37 13.52 29.90
CA LEU A 255 18.92 12.68 31.01
C LEU A 255 20.10 12.22 31.88
N LEU A 256 21.20 11.78 31.25
CA LEU A 256 22.41 11.41 31.98
C LEU A 256 22.99 12.58 32.77
N GLN A 257 23.01 13.76 32.18
CA GLN A 257 23.48 14.98 32.87
C GLN A 257 22.57 15.38 34.03
N GLN A 258 21.26 15.26 33.85
CA GLN A 258 20.30 15.53 34.94
C GLN A 258 20.48 14.54 36.10
N GLU A 259 20.59 13.23 35.79
CA GLU A 259 20.80 12.23 36.85
C GLU A 259 22.19 12.37 37.51
N LYS A 260 23.22 12.74 36.76
CA LYS A 260 24.55 13.06 37.31
C LYS A 260 24.51 14.24 38.22
N GLN A 261 23.87 15.36 37.83
CA GLN A 261 23.68 16.52 38.68
C GLN A 261 22.88 16.17 39.95
N ARG A 262 21.90 15.30 39.82
CA ARG A 262 21.12 14.81 40.96
C ARG A 262 21.98 13.97 41.90
N LEU A 263 22.82 13.11 41.38
CA LEU A 263 23.81 12.35 42.18
C LEU A 263 24.82 13.27 42.86
N ASP A 264 25.37 14.25 42.13
CA ASP A 264 26.31 15.23 42.67
C ASP A 264 25.67 16.07 43.78
N SER A 265 24.38 16.42 43.62
CA SER A 265 23.62 17.10 44.66
C SER A 265 23.42 16.26 45.91
N PHE A 266 23.30 14.95 45.79
CA PHE A 266 23.27 14.00 46.94
C PHE A 266 24.65 13.84 47.58
N VAL A 267 25.70 13.74 46.76
CA VAL A 267 27.09 13.62 47.23
C VAL A 267 27.48 14.87 48.04
N THR A 268 27.06 16.04 47.64
CA THR A 268 27.33 17.31 48.35
C THR A 268 26.41 17.57 49.56
N ARG A 269 25.12 17.22 49.45
CA ARG A 269 24.14 17.41 50.53
C ARG A 269 24.27 16.41 51.66
N ILE A 270 24.55 15.16 51.36
CA ILE A 270 24.62 14.10 52.37
C ILE A 270 25.77 14.35 53.37
N PRO A 271 27.04 14.61 52.91
CA PRO A 271 28.11 14.92 53.83
C PRO A 271 27.87 16.16 54.69
N GLY A 272 27.33 17.25 54.04
CA GLY A 272 27.00 18.48 54.74
C GLY A 272 25.90 18.30 55.80
N GLN A 273 24.85 17.54 55.48
CA GLN A 273 23.79 17.22 56.44
C GLN A 273 24.28 16.27 57.54
N VAL A 274 25.14 15.31 57.18
CA VAL A 274 25.76 14.39 58.13
C VAL A 274 26.67 15.16 59.06
N GLN A 275 27.48 16.09 58.53
CA GLN A 275 28.39 16.91 59.34
C GLN A 275 27.66 17.86 60.28
N MET A 276 26.59 18.53 59.82
CA MET A 276 25.72 19.34 60.68
C MET A 276 25.01 18.50 61.75
N ARG A 277 24.61 17.29 61.38
CA ARG A 277 23.94 16.36 62.31
C ARG A 277 24.92 15.80 63.32
N LEU A 278 26.13 15.47 62.88
CA LEU A 278 27.23 15.07 63.80
C LEU A 278 27.61 16.19 64.77
N GLN A 279 27.71 17.43 64.31
CA GLN A 279 27.94 18.58 65.16
C GLN A 279 26.80 18.80 66.16
N ARG A 280 25.54 18.66 65.72
CA ARG A 280 24.40 18.72 66.66
C ARG A 280 24.36 17.57 67.65
N GLU A 281 24.72 16.38 67.21
CA GLU A 281 24.76 15.24 68.14
C GLU A 281 25.98 15.28 69.09
N ASN A 282 27.12 15.76 68.60
CA ASN A 282 28.27 16.06 69.47
C ASN A 282 27.93 17.11 70.54
N PHE A 283 27.19 18.18 70.13
CA PHE A 283 26.72 19.16 71.09
C PHE A 283 25.67 18.62 72.07
N ARG A 284 24.85 17.67 71.62
CA ARG A 284 23.92 16.95 72.49
C ARG A 284 24.66 15.96 73.42
N GLN A 285 25.71 15.31 72.94
CA GLN A 285 26.51 14.41 73.77
C GLN A 285 27.16 15.14 74.94
N GLU A 286 27.69 16.34 74.70
CA GLU A 286 28.21 17.20 75.81
C GLU A 286 27.14 17.55 76.84
N LYS A 287 25.90 17.66 76.41
CA LYS A 287 24.78 18.05 77.28
C LYS A 287 24.08 16.84 77.93
N PHE A 288 24.25 15.63 77.38
CA PHE A 288 23.50 14.43 77.80
C PHE A 288 24.34 13.16 77.98
N GLN A 289 25.55 13.29 78.57
CA GLN A 289 26.45 12.17 78.85
C GLN A 289 25.77 10.97 79.54
N ASN A 290 24.70 11.16 80.30
CA ASN A 290 24.00 10.11 81.04
C ASN A 290 22.93 9.34 80.27
N ARG A 291 22.64 9.72 79.02
CA ARG A 291 21.63 9.04 78.16
C ARG A 291 22.26 8.20 77.05
N MET A 292 23.56 8.00 77.08
CA MET A 292 24.35 7.43 75.98
C MET A 292 23.98 5.97 75.59
N LYS A 293 23.58 5.16 76.54
CA LYS A 293 23.31 3.73 76.29
C LYS A 293 22.05 3.47 75.44
N THR A 294 21.00 4.23 75.70
CA THR A 294 19.72 4.06 74.95
C THR A 294 19.75 4.71 73.57
N ALA A 295 20.49 5.82 73.41
CA ALA A 295 20.62 6.49 72.11
C ALA A 295 21.47 5.64 71.13
N TRP A 296 22.46 4.92 71.63
CA TRP A 296 23.31 4.05 70.83
C TRP A 296 22.55 2.87 70.21
N GLN A 297 21.66 2.19 70.96
CA GLN A 297 20.86 1.06 70.49
C GLN A 297 19.85 1.51 69.43
N SER A 298 19.22 2.65 69.60
CA SER A 298 18.27 3.19 68.60
C SER A 298 18.96 3.62 67.29
N ARG A 299 20.23 4.10 67.38
CA ARG A 299 20.98 4.50 66.18
C ARG A 299 21.44 3.32 65.34
N LEU A 300 21.85 2.23 66.02
CA LEU A 300 22.22 0.96 65.37
C LEU A 300 21.06 0.36 64.56
N LEU A 301 19.85 0.46 65.09
CA LEU A 301 18.63 0.08 64.42
C LEU A 301 18.33 0.99 63.17
N GLN A 302 18.63 2.27 63.26
CA GLN A 302 18.41 3.24 62.19
C GLN A 302 19.39 3.03 61.00
N GLU A 303 20.67 2.75 61.29
CA GLU A 303 21.69 2.47 60.28
C GLU A 303 21.48 1.05 59.60
N ASN A 304 21.05 0.07 60.39
CA ASN A 304 20.61 -1.24 59.84
C ASN A 304 19.39 -1.09 58.93
N TYR A 305 18.46 -0.22 59.23
CA TYR A 305 17.33 0.07 58.38
C TYR A 305 17.75 0.80 57.07
N ARG A 306 18.78 1.68 57.16
CA ARG A 306 19.37 2.37 56.00
C ARG A 306 20.09 1.38 55.04
N LEU A 307 20.80 0.41 55.59
CA LEU A 307 21.41 -0.68 54.83
C LEU A 307 20.37 -1.57 54.14
N GLN A 308 19.16 -1.68 54.70
CA GLN A 308 18.04 -2.39 54.09
C GLN A 308 17.32 -1.56 52.98
N LEU A 309 17.57 -0.26 52.91
CA LEU A 309 17.01 0.59 51.83
C LEU A 309 17.72 0.43 50.47
N MET A 310 19.01 0.01 50.48
CA MET A 310 19.78 -0.25 49.27
C MET A 310 19.15 -1.31 48.35
N PRO A 311 18.71 -2.49 48.85
CA PRO A 311 17.98 -3.48 48.03
C PRO A 311 16.65 -2.94 47.47
N ARG A 312 15.97 -2.04 48.22
CA ARG A 312 14.70 -1.44 47.75
C ARG A 312 14.92 -0.44 46.61
N LEU A 313 16.01 0.33 46.63
CA LEU A 313 16.39 1.22 45.55
C LEU A 313 16.75 0.44 44.25
N LEU A 314 17.50 -0.65 44.43
CA LEU A 314 17.81 -1.53 43.30
C LEU A 314 16.56 -2.18 42.72
N SER A 315 15.66 -2.69 43.57
CA SER A 315 14.38 -3.25 43.08
C SER A 315 13.47 -2.20 42.45
N ALA A 316 13.48 -0.96 42.93
CA ALA A 316 12.73 0.15 42.33
C ALA A 316 13.26 0.53 40.93
N LEU A 317 14.60 0.50 40.75
CA LEU A 317 15.25 0.70 39.45
C LEU A 317 14.93 -0.45 38.48
N GLN A 318 15.02 -1.68 38.93
CA GLN A 318 14.65 -2.85 38.13
C GLN A 318 13.19 -2.80 37.70
N ASN A 319 12.28 -2.46 38.61
CA ASN A 319 10.87 -2.31 38.33
C ASN A 319 10.57 -1.14 37.37
N ARG A 320 11.39 -0.07 37.37
CA ARG A 320 11.25 1.05 36.42
C ARG A 320 11.69 0.63 35.02
N VAL A 321 12.80 -0.08 34.89
CA VAL A 321 13.25 -0.65 33.60
C VAL A 321 12.22 -1.63 33.06
N GLN A 322 11.73 -2.54 33.90
CA GLN A 322 10.68 -3.48 33.49
C GLN A 322 9.39 -2.78 33.02
N ARG A 323 8.95 -1.71 33.71
CA ARG A 323 7.78 -0.94 33.29
C ARG A 323 7.97 -0.25 31.95
N GLU A 324 9.15 0.32 31.68
CA GLU A 324 9.41 0.97 30.39
C GLU A 324 9.54 -0.06 29.26
N THR A 325 10.15 -1.24 29.53
CA THR A 325 10.17 -2.33 28.56
C THR A 325 8.76 -2.82 28.24
N HIS A 326 7.96 -3.07 29.29
CA HIS A 326 6.55 -3.48 29.09
C HIS A 326 5.70 -2.40 28.39
N ARG A 327 5.98 -1.13 28.63
CA ARG A 327 5.33 -0.01 27.92
C ARG A 327 5.67 -0.01 26.43
N LEU A 328 6.94 -0.29 26.07
CA LEU A 328 7.36 -0.45 24.68
C LEU A 328 6.69 -1.66 24.02
N GLU A 329 6.59 -2.78 24.73
CA GLU A 329 5.87 -3.97 24.25
C GLU A 329 4.38 -3.70 24.01
N LEU A 330 3.73 -3.00 24.93
CA LEU A 330 2.32 -2.59 24.79
C LEU A 330 2.11 -1.63 23.61
N LEU A 331 3.05 -0.71 23.37
CA LEU A 331 3.01 0.18 22.21
C LEU A 331 3.18 -0.61 20.92
N ALA A 332 4.13 -1.55 20.88
CA ALA A 332 4.31 -2.45 19.75
C ALA A 332 3.03 -3.29 19.48
N GLN A 333 2.42 -3.84 20.56
CA GLN A 333 1.15 -4.56 20.46
C GLN A 333 -0.02 -3.67 19.99
N ARG A 334 -0.06 -2.42 20.40
CA ARG A 334 -1.08 -1.46 19.92
C ARG A 334 -0.92 -1.14 18.45
N VAL A 335 0.30 -0.94 17.98
CA VAL A 335 0.61 -0.73 16.56
C VAL A 335 0.19 -1.96 15.75
N ASP A 336 0.56 -3.15 16.25
CA ASP A 336 0.20 -4.43 15.62
C ASP A 336 -1.32 -4.71 15.66
N SER A 337 -1.99 -4.29 16.73
CA SER A 337 -3.45 -4.46 16.90
C SER A 337 -4.27 -3.45 16.10
N ALA A 338 -3.70 -2.31 15.75
CA ALA A 338 -4.34 -1.29 14.91
C ALA A 338 -4.34 -1.64 13.43
N SER A 339 -3.70 -2.76 13.04
CA SER A 339 -3.76 -3.26 11.67
C SER A 339 -5.22 -3.53 11.27
N PRO A 340 -5.72 -2.89 10.22
CA PRO A 340 -7.08 -3.09 9.73
C PRO A 340 -7.41 -4.56 9.46
N GLU A 341 -6.43 -5.32 9.00
CA GLU A 341 -6.59 -6.76 8.72
C GLU A 341 -6.90 -7.59 9.97
N LYS A 342 -6.26 -7.26 11.10
CA LYS A 342 -6.51 -7.98 12.36
C LYS A 342 -7.86 -7.61 12.96
N LEU A 343 -8.30 -6.37 12.79
CA LEU A 343 -9.62 -5.93 13.23
C LEU A 343 -10.70 -6.67 12.44
N LEU A 344 -10.57 -6.78 11.14
CA LEU A 344 -11.50 -7.54 10.30
C LEU A 344 -11.54 -9.03 10.67
N LYS A 345 -10.39 -9.65 11.01
CA LYS A 345 -10.33 -11.04 11.46
C LYS A 345 -10.98 -11.28 12.82
N LYS A 346 -11.07 -10.25 13.67
CA LYS A 346 -11.76 -10.31 14.97
C LYS A 346 -13.28 -10.15 14.88
N GLY A 347 -13.84 -10.08 13.66
CA GLY A 347 -15.28 -9.96 13.45
C GLY A 347 -15.76 -8.52 13.30
N TYR A 348 -14.88 -7.53 13.29
CA TYR A 348 -15.27 -6.16 12.93
C TYR A 348 -15.51 -6.09 11.42
N SER A 349 -16.37 -5.20 11.04
CA SER A 349 -16.67 -4.91 9.64
C SER A 349 -16.39 -3.45 9.34
N LEU A 350 -16.00 -3.17 8.10
CA LEU A 350 -15.82 -1.82 7.61
C LEU A 350 -16.98 -1.49 6.67
N THR A 351 -17.81 -0.53 7.06
CA THR A 351 -18.93 -0.07 6.24
C THR A 351 -18.50 1.14 5.43
N LEU A 352 -18.74 1.07 4.13
CA LEU A 352 -18.39 2.11 3.16
C LEU A 352 -19.66 2.59 2.44
N LEU A 353 -19.72 3.90 2.22
CA LEU A 353 -20.68 4.56 1.35
C LEU A 353 -19.85 5.26 0.26
N ASP A 354 -20.07 4.92 -0.99
CA ASP A 354 -19.32 5.46 -2.15
C ASP A 354 -17.79 5.39 -1.98
N GLY A 355 -17.29 4.29 -1.41
CA GLY A 355 -15.85 4.05 -1.23
C GLY A 355 -15.22 4.75 -0.02
N LYS A 356 -15.99 5.53 0.77
CA LYS A 356 -15.54 6.18 2.01
C LYS A 356 -16.06 5.45 3.24
N VAL A 357 -15.20 5.33 4.25
CA VAL A 357 -15.58 4.68 5.51
C VAL A 357 -16.64 5.51 6.23
N VAL A 358 -17.73 4.89 6.59
CA VAL A 358 -18.79 5.49 7.39
C VAL A 358 -18.46 5.28 8.87
N THR A 359 -18.14 6.35 9.57
CA THR A 359 -17.86 6.34 11.01
C THR A 359 -19.04 6.81 11.86
N ASP A 360 -20.02 7.43 11.25
CA ASP A 360 -21.20 7.95 11.92
C ASP A 360 -22.46 7.55 11.13
N ALA A 361 -23.37 6.87 11.80
CA ALA A 361 -24.64 6.44 11.23
C ALA A 361 -25.54 7.62 10.79
N SER A 362 -25.29 8.83 11.32
CA SER A 362 -26.03 10.05 10.93
C SER A 362 -25.80 10.46 9.47
N LEU A 363 -24.69 10.02 8.87
CA LEU A 363 -24.35 10.29 7.49
C LEU A 363 -25.14 9.43 6.47
N LEU A 364 -25.83 8.39 6.94
CA LEU A 364 -26.59 7.48 6.10
C LEU A 364 -28.03 7.97 5.96
N LYS A 365 -28.57 7.89 4.75
CA LYS A 365 -29.97 8.18 4.44
C LYS A 365 -30.71 6.88 4.12
N PRO A 366 -32.01 6.80 4.44
CA PRO A 366 -32.84 5.68 3.98
C PRO A 366 -32.77 5.57 2.45
N GLY A 367 -32.40 4.40 1.98
CA GLY A 367 -32.20 4.16 0.54
C GLY A 367 -30.74 4.01 0.13
N ASP A 368 -29.79 4.50 0.92
CA ASP A 368 -28.35 4.41 0.60
C ASP A 368 -27.91 2.94 0.58
N GLU A 369 -27.09 2.59 -0.40
CA GLU A 369 -26.44 1.28 -0.46
C GLU A 369 -25.06 1.38 0.18
N VAL A 370 -24.89 0.68 1.26
CA VAL A 370 -23.60 0.59 1.95
C VAL A 370 -22.96 -0.76 1.70
N GLU A 371 -21.66 -0.74 1.45
CA GLU A 371 -20.84 -1.94 1.33
C GLU A 371 -20.16 -2.22 2.66
N THR A 372 -20.45 -3.39 3.23
CA THR A 372 -19.79 -3.85 4.46
C THR A 372 -18.74 -4.91 4.12
N ARG A 373 -17.50 -4.62 4.50
CA ARG A 373 -16.35 -5.52 4.32
C ARG A 373 -16.07 -6.29 5.60
N LEU A 374 -15.85 -7.56 5.41
CA LEU A 374 -15.44 -8.51 6.45
C LEU A 374 -14.02 -9.00 6.16
N ALA A 375 -13.45 -9.80 7.04
CA ALA A 375 -12.14 -10.42 6.85
C ALA A 375 -12.04 -11.27 5.56
N LYS A 376 -13.14 -11.88 5.16
CA LYS A 376 -13.26 -12.61 3.89
C LYS A 376 -14.57 -12.21 3.24
N GLY A 377 -14.45 -11.50 2.12
CA GLY A 377 -15.60 -11.06 1.33
C GLY A 377 -16.26 -9.78 1.81
N LYS A 378 -17.27 -9.39 1.09
CA LYS A 378 -18.11 -8.23 1.36
C LYS A 378 -19.56 -8.48 0.97
N PHE A 379 -20.46 -7.71 1.50
CA PHE A 379 -21.85 -7.70 1.09
C PHE A 379 -22.36 -6.26 1.01
N ARG A 380 -23.41 -6.05 0.25
CA ARG A 380 -24.11 -4.79 0.20
C ARG A 380 -25.41 -4.89 0.97
N SER A 381 -25.74 -3.83 1.63
CA SER A 381 -27.03 -3.68 2.32
C SER A 381 -27.59 -2.30 2.03
N LYS A 382 -28.89 -2.22 2.01
CA LYS A 382 -29.61 -0.96 1.83
C LYS A 382 -30.09 -0.49 3.20
N VAL A 383 -29.84 0.78 3.47
CA VAL A 383 -30.33 1.41 4.69
C VAL A 383 -31.85 1.55 4.58
N ILE A 384 -32.59 0.81 5.45
CA ILE A 384 -34.06 0.79 5.42
C ILE A 384 -34.60 1.85 6.38
N ASN A 385 -34.07 1.90 7.61
CA ASN A 385 -34.43 2.89 8.62
C ASN A 385 -33.17 3.36 9.36
N LYS A 386 -33.25 4.58 9.94
CA LYS A 386 -32.20 5.20 10.72
C LYS A 386 -32.39 4.91 12.20
#